data_926caee36364694844a8e2abdc6f8109
#
_entry.id   926caee36364694844a8e2abdc6f8109
#
_cell.length_a   1.000
_cell.length_b   1.000
_cell.length_c   1.000
_cell.angle_alpha   90.00
_cell.angle_beta   90.00
_cell.angle_gamma   90.00
#
_symmetry.space_group_name_H-M   'P 1'
#
loop_
_entity.id
_entity.type
_entity.pdbx_description
1 polymer ?
#
loop_
_entity_poly.entity_id
_entity_poly.type
_entity_poly.pdbx_seq_one_letter_code
_entity_poly.pdbx_strand_id
1 'polypeptide(L)'
;MTKLNIPKISIITVTYNAGIMLEKTLNSIQKQQYGNKETIVVDGKSTDNSLTVIQRYTGNGTVTQWSSEPDKGIYDAMNKGVNRCSGQWVIFMNAGDTFASDDVLQQVFSNEWDDVDIVYGDVVKDEHIKTAPEHYHLYHRMLFCHQCLFVRRQCLVDIPFDISHRLSADYKFFIQQYQKGARFQYINTPIAIFDTTGVSNSKRSSGLYDNIRVVCETIPVPQRIKFVARLAVPYIMCRLKGK
;
A
#
# COMPACT_ATOMS: atom_id res chain seq x y z
N MET A 1 31.20 18.05 3.21
CA MET A 1 30.40 16.84 3.31
C MET A 1 28.99 17.27 3.64
N THR A 2 28.11 17.36 2.66
CA THR A 2 26.68 17.62 2.85
C THR A 2 26.12 16.45 3.66
N LYS A 3 25.58 16.72 4.85
CA LYS A 3 24.85 15.71 5.62
C LYS A 3 23.73 15.20 4.73
N LEU A 4 23.77 13.96 4.29
CA LEU A 4 22.63 13.30 3.65
C LEU A 4 21.43 13.49 4.59
N ASN A 5 20.43 14.22 4.13
CA ASN A 5 19.20 14.43 4.88
C ASN A 5 18.40 13.13 4.82
N ILE A 6 18.61 12.24 5.79
CA ILE A 6 17.95 10.95 5.88
C ILE A 6 16.45 11.18 6.18
N PRO A 7 15.53 11.00 5.21
CA PRO A 7 14.14 11.32 5.42
C PRO A 7 13.49 10.38 6.45
N LYS A 8 12.53 10.88 7.21
CA LYS A 8 11.73 10.03 8.11
C LYS A 8 10.70 9.24 7.30
N ILE A 9 10.67 7.93 7.53
CA ILE A 9 9.76 6.99 6.88
C ILE A 9 8.70 6.53 7.87
N SER A 10 7.42 6.69 7.50
CA SER A 10 6.30 6.12 8.26
C SER A 10 5.86 4.82 7.62
N ILE A 11 5.93 3.75 8.39
CA ILE A 11 5.42 2.44 8.00
C ILE A 11 4.07 2.26 8.67
N ILE A 12 3.01 2.21 7.88
CA ILE A 12 1.64 2.06 8.37
C ILE A 12 1.21 0.61 8.17
N THR A 13 0.83 -0.04 9.26
CA THR A 13 0.32 -1.41 9.28
C THR A 13 -1.13 -1.39 9.75
N VAL A 14 -2.03 -1.88 8.90
CA VAL A 14 -3.43 -2.08 9.28
C VAL A 14 -3.70 -3.56 9.52
N THR A 15 -4.51 -3.87 10.52
CA THR A 15 -4.82 -5.24 10.93
C THR A 15 -6.25 -5.37 11.45
N TYR A 16 -6.85 -6.54 11.22
CA TYR A 16 -8.12 -6.94 11.81
C TYR A 16 -8.18 -8.46 11.94
N ASN A 17 -8.19 -8.97 13.18
CA ASN A 17 -8.19 -10.40 13.50
C ASN A 17 -7.11 -11.20 12.73
N ALA A 18 -5.88 -10.70 12.78
CA ALA A 18 -4.76 -11.25 12.00
C ALA A 18 -3.45 -11.32 12.80
N GLY A 19 -3.52 -11.67 14.09
CA GLY A 19 -2.38 -11.60 15.01
C GLY A 19 -1.12 -12.33 14.55
N ILE A 20 -1.25 -13.55 13.98
CA ILE A 20 -0.12 -14.31 13.43
C ILE A 20 0.51 -13.57 12.23
N MET A 21 -0.31 -13.05 11.33
CA MET A 21 0.15 -12.31 10.16
C MET A 21 0.76 -10.97 10.55
N LEU A 22 0.17 -10.27 11.52
CA LEU A 22 0.70 -9.05 12.09
C LEU A 22 2.10 -9.26 12.70
N GLU A 23 2.30 -10.35 13.43
CA GLU A 23 3.60 -10.68 14.00
C GLU A 23 4.68 -10.85 12.93
N LYS A 24 4.36 -11.54 11.84
CA LYS A 24 5.25 -11.71 10.69
C LYS A 24 5.66 -10.35 10.10
N THR A 25 4.68 -9.46 9.91
CA THR A 25 4.91 -8.11 9.39
C THR A 25 5.79 -7.27 10.32
N LEU A 26 5.44 -7.20 11.60
CA LEU A 26 6.18 -6.40 12.57
C LEU A 26 7.62 -6.91 12.78
N ASN A 27 7.83 -8.23 12.69
CA ASN A 27 9.17 -8.81 12.73
C ASN A 27 10.01 -8.34 11.52
N SER A 28 9.44 -8.29 10.31
CA SER A 28 10.15 -7.78 9.13
C SER A 28 10.45 -6.28 9.22
N ILE A 29 9.55 -5.49 9.81
CA ILE A 29 9.75 -4.06 10.06
C ILE A 29 10.85 -3.83 11.09
N GLN A 30 10.89 -4.64 12.15
CA GLN A 30 11.92 -4.59 13.19
C GLN A 30 13.33 -4.78 12.62
N LYS A 31 13.47 -5.68 11.65
CA LYS A 31 14.76 -6.01 11.02
C LYS A 31 15.27 -4.92 10.07
N GLN A 32 14.44 -3.98 9.64
CA GLN A 32 14.87 -2.95 8.70
C GLN A 32 16.00 -2.08 9.26
N GLN A 33 17.15 -2.10 8.56
CA GLN A 33 18.38 -1.39 8.88
C GLN A 33 18.29 0.09 8.48
N TYR A 34 17.30 0.81 9.02
CA TYR A 34 17.08 2.23 8.73
C TYR A 34 16.67 2.95 10.00
N GLY A 35 17.51 3.89 10.45
CA GLY A 35 17.37 4.52 11.77
C GLY A 35 16.23 5.53 11.90
N ASN A 36 15.88 6.24 10.81
CA ASN A 36 14.87 7.30 10.83
C ASN A 36 13.51 6.79 10.34
N LYS A 37 12.92 5.83 11.06
CA LYS A 37 11.60 5.27 10.77
C LYS A 37 10.67 5.34 11.98
N GLU A 38 9.39 5.34 11.71
CA GLU A 38 8.33 5.11 12.69
C GLU A 38 7.36 4.05 12.18
N THR A 39 6.75 3.31 13.08
CA THR A 39 5.73 2.31 12.76
C THR A 39 4.43 2.64 13.45
N ILE A 40 3.38 2.80 12.66
CA ILE A 40 2.02 3.08 13.12
C ILE A 40 1.15 1.86 12.86
N VAL A 41 0.55 1.29 13.91
CA VAL A 41 -0.41 0.19 13.75
C VAL A 41 -1.82 0.70 13.99
N VAL A 42 -2.70 0.42 13.03
CA VAL A 42 -4.13 0.69 13.14
C VAL A 42 -4.88 -0.64 13.16
N ASP A 43 -5.42 -0.97 14.32
CA ASP A 43 -6.20 -2.18 14.54
C ASP A 43 -7.69 -1.89 14.44
N GLY A 44 -8.41 -2.67 13.62
CA GLY A 44 -9.85 -2.56 13.37
C GLY A 44 -10.73 -3.07 14.50
N LYS A 45 -10.28 -3.00 15.77
CA LYS A 45 -10.94 -3.58 16.95
C LYS A 45 -10.95 -5.11 16.92
N SER A 46 -9.77 -5.69 16.77
CA SER A 46 -9.58 -7.14 16.78
C SER A 46 -10.01 -7.78 18.11
N THR A 47 -10.46 -9.01 18.02
CA THR A 47 -10.89 -9.85 19.16
C THR A 47 -9.98 -11.06 19.38
N ASP A 48 -8.99 -11.26 18.49
CA ASP A 48 -7.97 -12.29 18.59
C ASP A 48 -6.75 -11.77 19.39
N ASN A 49 -5.59 -12.44 19.23
CA ASN A 49 -4.35 -12.05 19.89
C ASN A 49 -3.62 -10.83 19.28
N SER A 50 -4.21 -10.13 18.29
CA SER A 50 -3.59 -8.99 17.62
C SER A 50 -3.13 -7.91 18.60
N LEU A 51 -3.95 -7.56 19.60
CA LEU A 51 -3.58 -6.55 20.61
C LEU A 51 -2.37 -6.98 21.45
N THR A 52 -2.26 -8.26 21.81
CA THR A 52 -1.10 -8.79 22.54
C THR A 52 0.17 -8.66 21.70
N VAL A 53 0.08 -8.94 20.41
CA VAL A 53 1.20 -8.76 19.47
C VAL A 53 1.60 -7.29 19.40
N ILE A 54 0.65 -6.37 19.21
CA ILE A 54 0.91 -4.91 19.17
C ILE A 54 1.64 -4.44 20.43
N GLN A 55 1.13 -4.81 21.61
CA GLN A 55 1.72 -4.42 22.89
C GLN A 55 3.16 -4.92 23.04
N ARG A 56 3.44 -6.15 22.63
CA ARG A 56 4.80 -6.72 22.66
C ARG A 56 5.76 -5.93 21.77
N TYR A 57 5.37 -5.58 20.55
CA TYR A 57 6.21 -4.81 19.63
C TYR A 57 6.27 -3.31 19.99
N THR A 58 5.31 -2.79 20.74
CA THR A 58 5.41 -1.48 21.36
C THR A 58 6.44 -1.50 22.50
N GLY A 59 6.43 -2.54 23.33
CA GLY A 59 7.38 -2.70 24.44
C GLY A 59 8.84 -2.81 24.01
N ASN A 60 9.12 -3.34 22.82
CA ASN A 60 10.48 -3.42 22.27
C ASN A 60 10.84 -2.24 21.35
N GLY A 61 9.96 -1.23 21.21
CA GLY A 61 10.21 -0.01 20.44
C GLY A 61 10.01 -0.13 18.93
N THR A 62 9.55 -1.28 18.40
CA THR A 62 9.27 -1.44 16.96
C THR A 62 8.04 -0.66 16.55
N VAL A 63 6.95 -0.74 17.32
CA VAL A 63 5.73 0.05 17.13
C VAL A 63 5.84 1.34 17.92
N THR A 64 5.80 2.48 17.24
CA THR A 64 5.91 3.80 17.84
C THR A 64 4.57 4.37 18.28
N GLN A 65 3.51 4.05 17.55
CA GLN A 65 2.13 4.45 17.84
C GLN A 65 1.17 3.35 17.38
N TRP A 66 0.05 3.23 18.10
CA TRP A 66 -1.03 2.38 17.67
C TRP A 66 -2.41 2.86 18.14
N SER A 67 -3.45 2.39 17.51
CA SER A 67 -4.84 2.53 17.94
C SER A 67 -5.63 1.27 17.65
N SER A 68 -6.67 1.01 18.43
CA SER A 68 -7.63 -0.06 18.21
C SER A 68 -9.04 0.52 18.30
N GLU A 69 -9.70 0.59 17.16
CA GLU A 69 -11.05 1.13 17.02
C GLU A 69 -11.73 0.56 15.77
N PRO A 70 -13.06 0.48 15.73
CA PRO A 70 -13.75 0.03 14.53
C PRO A 70 -13.39 0.88 13.33
N ASP A 71 -13.25 0.25 12.16
CA ASP A 71 -13.06 0.91 10.87
C ASP A 71 -14.17 0.56 9.88
N LYS A 72 -14.23 1.31 8.79
CA LYS A 72 -15.13 1.10 7.66
C LYS A 72 -14.49 0.27 6.54
N GLY A 73 -13.37 -0.39 6.82
CA GLY A 73 -12.56 -1.19 5.90
C GLY A 73 -11.12 -0.71 5.83
N ILE A 74 -10.30 -1.48 5.11
CA ILE A 74 -8.84 -1.32 5.04
C ILE A 74 -8.40 0.13 4.73
N TYR A 75 -9.05 0.82 3.81
CA TYR A 75 -8.67 2.18 3.42
C TYR A 75 -9.05 3.24 4.46
N ASP A 76 -10.09 3.01 5.26
CA ASP A 76 -10.40 3.86 6.42
C ASP A 76 -9.30 3.72 7.49
N ALA A 77 -8.87 2.50 7.76
CA ALA A 77 -7.74 2.24 8.66
C ALA A 77 -6.43 2.85 8.13
N MET A 78 -6.15 2.74 6.82
CA MET A 78 -4.99 3.38 6.19
C MET A 78 -5.04 4.91 6.34
N ASN A 79 -6.18 5.56 6.08
CA ASN A 79 -6.37 7.00 6.26
C ASN A 79 -6.14 7.42 7.72
N LYS A 80 -6.64 6.64 8.68
CA LYS A 80 -6.37 6.88 10.12
C LYS A 80 -4.87 6.81 10.44
N GLY A 81 -4.15 5.88 9.82
CA GLY A 81 -2.70 5.76 9.93
C GLY A 81 -1.97 6.99 9.37
N VAL A 82 -2.37 7.48 8.20
CA VAL A 82 -1.81 8.70 7.58
C VAL A 82 -2.00 9.93 8.47
N ASN A 83 -3.14 10.06 9.13
CA ASN A 83 -3.41 11.17 10.04
C ASN A 83 -2.55 11.15 11.32
N ARG A 84 -1.95 10.01 11.65
CA ARG A 84 -1.10 9.81 12.83
C ARG A 84 0.39 9.86 12.52
N CYS A 85 0.78 9.69 11.26
CA CYS A 85 2.17 9.64 10.86
C CYS A 85 2.81 11.01 10.68
N SER A 86 4.11 11.09 10.87
CA SER A 86 4.88 12.32 10.78
C SER A 86 6.05 12.25 9.79
N GLY A 87 6.30 11.08 9.19
CA GLY A 87 7.36 10.89 8.20
C GLY A 87 7.10 11.65 6.91
N GLN A 88 8.16 11.95 6.21
CA GLN A 88 8.10 12.58 4.88
C GLN A 88 7.56 11.61 3.82
N TRP A 89 7.84 10.33 4.01
CA TRP A 89 7.41 9.24 3.14
C TRP A 89 6.58 8.23 3.92
N VAL A 90 5.61 7.65 3.24
CA VAL A 90 4.72 6.62 3.78
C VAL A 90 4.79 5.37 2.93
N ILE A 91 4.88 4.22 3.57
CA ILE A 91 4.64 2.91 2.98
C ILE A 91 3.57 2.17 3.79
N PHE A 92 2.68 1.47 3.10
CA PHE A 92 1.71 0.60 3.74
C PHE A 92 2.21 -0.85 3.70
N MET A 93 2.45 -1.42 4.87
CA MET A 93 2.86 -2.81 5.05
C MET A 93 1.80 -3.48 5.92
N ASN A 94 0.74 -4.00 5.30
CA ASN A 94 -0.41 -4.54 6.01
C ASN A 94 -0.08 -5.89 6.66
N ALA A 95 -0.89 -6.32 7.63
CA ALA A 95 -0.71 -7.61 8.29
C ALA A 95 -0.69 -8.76 7.27
N GLY A 96 0.41 -9.52 7.23
CA GLY A 96 0.73 -10.56 6.26
C GLY A 96 1.86 -10.19 5.29
N ASP A 97 1.91 -8.94 4.85
CA ASP A 97 2.98 -8.46 3.96
C ASP A 97 4.30 -8.26 4.73
N THR A 98 5.42 -8.42 4.06
CA THR A 98 6.75 -8.21 4.65
C THR A 98 7.67 -7.48 3.68
N PHE A 99 8.69 -6.80 4.20
CA PHE A 99 9.78 -6.33 3.36
C PHE A 99 10.51 -7.50 2.69
N ALA A 100 10.99 -7.28 1.47
CA ALA A 100 11.68 -8.32 0.69
C ALA A 100 13.07 -8.65 1.25
N SER A 101 13.74 -7.68 1.93
CA SER A 101 15.01 -7.86 2.64
C SER A 101 15.09 -6.93 3.85
N ASP A 102 16.10 -7.12 4.70
CA ASP A 102 16.26 -6.33 5.93
C ASP A 102 16.80 -4.90 5.68
N ASP A 103 17.20 -4.57 4.45
CA ASP A 103 17.81 -3.30 4.04
C ASP A 103 17.03 -2.53 2.97
N VAL A 104 15.78 -2.93 2.67
CA VAL A 104 14.96 -2.27 1.64
C VAL A 104 14.88 -0.75 1.83
N LEU A 105 14.61 -0.28 3.06
CA LEU A 105 14.52 1.15 3.32
C LEU A 105 15.85 1.86 3.05
N GLN A 106 16.96 1.24 3.39
CA GLN A 106 18.29 1.79 3.12
C GLN A 106 18.59 1.82 1.63
N GLN A 107 18.28 0.75 0.89
CA GLN A 107 18.46 0.71 -0.56
C GLN A 107 17.66 1.81 -1.27
N VAL A 108 16.38 1.97 -0.92
CA VAL A 108 15.50 2.98 -1.53
C VAL A 108 15.97 4.39 -1.21
N PHE A 109 16.29 4.67 0.06
CA PHE A 109 16.65 6.02 0.52
C PHE A 109 18.16 6.29 0.61
N SER A 110 18.97 5.47 -0.09
CA SER A 110 20.35 5.83 -0.45
C SER A 110 20.39 6.89 -1.57
N ASN A 111 19.30 7.07 -2.30
CA ASN A 111 19.10 8.09 -3.31
C ASN A 111 18.33 9.28 -2.74
N GLU A 112 18.58 10.47 -3.28
CA GLU A 112 17.76 11.65 -3.02
C GLU A 112 16.57 11.69 -3.97
N TRP A 113 15.38 12.00 -3.43
CA TRP A 113 14.11 12.01 -4.17
C TRP A 113 13.45 13.39 -4.16
N ASP A 114 14.22 14.47 -4.32
CA ASP A 114 13.71 15.84 -4.15
C ASP A 114 12.52 16.17 -5.04
N ASP A 115 12.58 15.68 -6.26
CA ASP A 115 11.57 15.94 -7.29
C ASP A 115 10.63 14.76 -7.56
N VAL A 116 10.53 13.81 -6.65
CA VAL A 116 9.70 12.60 -6.80
C VAL A 116 8.62 12.58 -5.74
N ASP A 117 7.40 12.24 -6.13
CA ASP A 117 6.23 12.13 -5.25
C ASP A 117 5.95 10.67 -4.85
N ILE A 118 6.23 9.72 -5.74
CA ILE A 118 5.99 8.30 -5.54
C ILE A 118 7.17 7.50 -6.09
N VAL A 119 7.86 6.76 -5.21
CA VAL A 119 8.88 5.76 -5.58
C VAL A 119 8.24 4.39 -5.52
N TYR A 120 8.42 3.57 -6.55
CA TYR A 120 7.86 2.22 -6.58
C TYR A 120 8.87 1.21 -7.13
N GLY A 121 8.74 -0.03 -6.68
CA GLY A 121 9.60 -1.13 -7.09
C GLY A 121 8.84 -2.43 -7.27
N ASP A 122 9.58 -3.51 -7.30
CA ASP A 122 9.07 -4.84 -7.57
C ASP A 122 8.40 -5.47 -6.34
N VAL A 123 7.58 -6.47 -6.59
CA VAL A 123 6.95 -7.30 -5.56
C VAL A 123 7.36 -8.75 -5.71
N VAL A 124 7.62 -9.42 -4.59
CA VAL A 124 7.75 -10.88 -4.56
C VAL A 124 6.37 -11.48 -4.30
N LYS A 125 5.92 -12.32 -5.20
CA LYS A 125 4.64 -13.02 -5.10
C LYS A 125 4.80 -14.47 -5.52
N ASP A 126 4.35 -15.41 -4.66
CA ASP A 126 4.49 -16.84 -4.90
C ASP A 126 5.96 -17.23 -5.25
N GLU A 127 6.92 -16.73 -4.45
CA GLU A 127 8.38 -16.91 -4.59
C GLU A 127 8.98 -16.33 -5.89
N HIS A 128 8.20 -15.61 -6.70
CA HIS A 128 8.66 -14.99 -7.93
C HIS A 128 8.62 -13.47 -7.85
N ILE A 129 9.69 -12.83 -8.35
CA ILE A 129 9.71 -11.38 -8.52
C ILE A 129 8.77 -11.02 -9.67
N LYS A 130 7.83 -10.14 -9.38
CA LYS A 130 6.94 -9.50 -10.36
C LYS A 130 7.43 -8.08 -10.56
N THR A 131 8.11 -7.87 -11.67
CA THR A 131 8.65 -6.56 -12.03
C THR A 131 7.52 -5.58 -12.32
N ALA A 132 7.58 -4.42 -11.67
CA ALA A 132 6.69 -3.32 -11.99
C ALA A 132 7.14 -2.67 -13.31
N PRO A 133 6.22 -2.26 -14.19
CA PRO A 133 6.61 -1.62 -15.44
C PRO A 133 7.24 -0.24 -15.18
N GLU A 134 8.34 0.07 -15.89
CA GLU A 134 8.98 1.38 -15.83
C GLU A 134 8.09 2.50 -16.37
N HIS A 135 7.34 2.18 -17.47
CA HIS A 135 6.33 3.05 -18.03
C HIS A 135 4.96 2.47 -17.71
N TYR A 136 4.10 3.27 -17.10
CA TYR A 136 2.79 2.81 -16.72
C TYR A 136 1.68 3.62 -17.38
N HIS A 137 0.60 2.91 -17.66
CA HIS A 137 -0.66 3.47 -18.10
C HIS A 137 -1.72 3.10 -17.05
N LEU A 138 -1.78 3.84 -15.96
CA LEU A 138 -2.67 3.60 -14.81
C LEU A 138 -4.14 3.40 -15.21
N TYR A 139 -4.58 4.06 -16.27
CA TYR A 139 -5.95 3.90 -16.76
C TYR A 139 -6.32 2.48 -17.19
N HIS A 140 -5.34 1.63 -17.48
CA HIS A 140 -5.60 0.27 -17.95
C HIS A 140 -5.89 -0.73 -16.83
N ARG A 141 -5.24 -0.59 -15.71
CA ARG A 141 -5.35 -1.44 -14.52
C ARG A 141 -4.44 -0.91 -13.42
N MET A 142 -4.64 -1.36 -12.21
CA MET A 142 -3.63 -1.23 -11.16
C MET A 142 -2.36 -1.96 -11.59
N LEU A 143 -1.24 -1.27 -11.67
CA LEU A 143 0.03 -1.79 -12.17
C LEU A 143 0.96 -2.30 -11.09
N PHE A 144 0.81 -1.83 -9.87
CA PHE A 144 1.66 -2.12 -8.73
C PHE A 144 0.83 -2.33 -7.46
N CYS A 145 1.41 -3.08 -6.52
CA CYS A 145 0.80 -3.27 -5.21
C CYS A 145 1.13 -2.09 -4.28
N HIS A 146 0.18 -1.65 -3.45
CA HIS A 146 0.41 -0.51 -2.54
C HIS A 146 1.55 -0.74 -1.54
N GLN A 147 1.89 -2.00 -1.21
CA GLN A 147 3.01 -2.33 -0.34
C GLN A 147 4.39 -2.21 -1.02
N CYS A 148 4.43 -1.93 -2.33
CA CYS A 148 5.68 -1.72 -3.08
C CYS A 148 5.90 -0.26 -3.46
N LEU A 149 5.28 0.68 -2.72
CA LEU A 149 5.30 2.11 -2.99
C LEU A 149 5.67 2.90 -1.75
N PHE A 150 6.56 3.86 -1.95
CA PHE A 150 6.77 4.95 -1.00
C PHE A 150 6.12 6.21 -1.58
N VAL A 151 5.20 6.77 -0.84
CA VAL A 151 4.41 7.94 -1.26
C VAL A 151 4.78 9.12 -0.37
N ARG A 152 5.01 10.31 -0.94
CA ARG A 152 5.12 11.53 -0.14
C ARG A 152 3.88 11.67 0.74
N ARG A 153 4.06 11.85 2.05
CA ARG A 153 2.94 11.98 2.99
C ARG A 153 1.93 13.05 2.54
N GLN A 154 2.42 14.15 1.97
CA GLN A 154 1.55 15.25 1.52
C GLN A 154 0.55 14.79 0.45
N CYS A 155 0.95 13.90 -0.47
CA CYS A 155 0.04 13.34 -1.48
C CYS A 155 -1.16 12.62 -0.85
N LEU A 156 -0.93 11.88 0.26
CA LEU A 156 -1.97 11.15 0.99
C LEU A 156 -2.84 12.07 1.86
N VAL A 157 -2.28 13.18 2.33
CA VAL A 157 -3.02 14.21 3.08
C VAL A 157 -3.93 15.00 2.15
N ASP A 158 -3.42 15.38 0.97
CA ASP A 158 -4.17 16.17 -0.02
C ASP A 158 -5.28 15.37 -0.68
N ILE A 159 -5.03 14.08 -0.91
CA ILE A 159 -6.01 13.15 -1.49
C ILE A 159 -6.02 11.88 -0.62
N PRO A 160 -6.88 11.78 0.40
CA PRO A 160 -7.04 10.56 1.15
C PRO A 160 -7.71 9.47 0.30
N PHE A 161 -7.52 8.20 0.68
CA PHE A 161 -8.23 7.10 0.04
C PHE A 161 -9.74 7.27 0.16
N ASP A 162 -10.44 7.13 -0.97
CA ASP A 162 -11.90 7.18 -1.02
C ASP A 162 -12.49 5.85 -0.50
N ILE A 163 -13.01 5.87 0.71
CA ILE A 163 -13.55 4.70 1.40
C ILE A 163 -14.83 4.13 0.76
N SER A 164 -15.43 4.82 -0.22
CA SER A 164 -16.56 4.28 -1.01
C SER A 164 -16.10 3.15 -1.96
N HIS A 165 -14.79 3.08 -2.26
CA HIS A 165 -14.14 2.02 -3.02
C HIS A 165 -13.43 1.04 -2.07
N ARG A 166 -14.13 -0.01 -1.67
CA ARG A 166 -13.63 -0.95 -0.65
C ARG A 166 -12.43 -1.79 -1.09
N LEU A 167 -12.23 -1.96 -2.39
CA LEU A 167 -11.20 -2.84 -2.96
C LEU A 167 -10.25 -2.14 -3.93
N SER A 168 -10.52 -0.89 -4.27
CA SER A 168 -9.81 -0.18 -5.34
C SER A 168 -9.57 1.31 -5.04
N ALA A 169 -9.62 1.72 -3.76
CA ALA A 169 -9.37 3.12 -3.40
C ALA A 169 -7.91 3.53 -3.68
N ASP A 170 -6.95 2.61 -3.57
CA ASP A 170 -5.57 2.80 -3.98
C ASP A 170 -5.45 3.05 -5.49
N TYR A 171 -6.19 2.28 -6.31
CA TYR A 171 -6.24 2.51 -7.76
C TYR A 171 -6.77 3.91 -8.10
N LYS A 172 -7.86 4.33 -7.44
CA LYS A 172 -8.40 5.69 -7.60
C LYS A 172 -7.39 6.76 -7.20
N PHE A 173 -6.74 6.59 -6.06
CA PHE A 173 -5.70 7.49 -5.56
C PHE A 173 -4.57 7.68 -6.58
N PHE A 174 -4.03 6.60 -7.14
CA PHE A 174 -2.93 6.70 -8.09
C PHE A 174 -3.33 7.35 -9.41
N ILE A 175 -4.56 7.10 -9.90
CA ILE A 175 -5.09 7.82 -11.07
C ILE A 175 -5.16 9.33 -10.78
N GLN A 176 -5.67 9.71 -9.62
CA GLN A 176 -5.78 11.12 -9.23
C GLN A 176 -4.41 11.78 -9.06
N GLN A 177 -3.43 11.08 -8.47
CA GLN A 177 -2.06 11.58 -8.37
C GLN A 177 -1.44 11.78 -9.75
N TYR A 178 -1.61 10.83 -10.66
CA TYR A 178 -1.12 10.95 -12.03
C TYR A 178 -1.78 12.13 -12.78
N GLN A 179 -3.07 12.32 -12.62
CA GLN A 179 -3.81 13.45 -13.23
C GLN A 179 -3.38 14.81 -12.68
N LYS A 180 -2.92 14.87 -11.44
CA LYS A 180 -2.33 16.06 -10.83
C LYS A 180 -0.89 16.32 -11.25
N GLY A 181 -0.27 15.43 -12.04
CA GLY A 181 1.12 15.56 -12.49
C GLY A 181 2.15 15.07 -11.46
N ALA A 182 1.76 14.24 -10.49
CA ALA A 182 2.69 13.60 -9.57
C ALA A 182 3.78 12.84 -10.32
N ARG A 183 5.02 12.95 -9.85
CA ARG A 183 6.19 12.31 -10.46
C ARG A 183 6.43 10.95 -9.82
N PHE A 184 6.37 9.91 -10.66
CA PHE A 184 6.59 8.53 -10.27
C PHE A 184 7.97 8.08 -10.72
N GLN A 185 8.70 7.42 -9.83
CA GLN A 185 10.01 6.85 -10.12
C GLN A 185 10.03 5.36 -9.84
N TYR A 186 10.33 4.57 -10.87
CA TYR A 186 10.59 3.14 -10.74
C TYR A 186 12.02 2.89 -10.25
N ILE A 187 12.16 1.92 -9.36
CA ILE A 187 13.46 1.37 -8.95
C ILE A 187 13.44 -0.15 -9.16
N ASN A 188 14.53 -0.68 -9.71
CA ASN A 188 14.69 -2.12 -9.92
C ASN A 188 15.12 -2.80 -8.61
N THR A 189 14.19 -2.82 -7.64
CA THR A 189 14.42 -3.38 -6.30
C THR A 189 13.13 -4.04 -5.82
N PRO A 190 13.16 -5.31 -5.40
CA PRO A 190 12.05 -5.93 -4.70
C PRO A 190 11.81 -5.23 -3.35
N ILE A 191 10.64 -4.65 -3.16
CA ILE A 191 10.30 -3.90 -1.94
C ILE A 191 9.61 -4.78 -0.92
N ALA A 192 8.61 -5.56 -1.36
CA ALA A 192 7.78 -6.34 -0.47
C ALA A 192 7.53 -7.77 -0.97
N ILE A 193 7.30 -8.66 -0.02
CA ILE A 193 6.70 -9.98 -0.25
C ILE A 193 5.22 -9.85 0.05
N PHE A 194 4.40 -10.09 -0.98
CA PHE A 194 2.94 -9.97 -0.91
C PHE A 194 2.30 -11.21 -0.30
N ASP A 195 1.43 -11.02 0.69
CA ASP A 195 0.61 -12.11 1.21
C ASP A 195 -0.57 -12.42 0.28
N THR A 196 -0.53 -13.60 -0.34
CA THR A 196 -1.57 -14.05 -1.28
C THR A 196 -2.84 -14.56 -0.61
N THR A 197 -2.86 -14.69 0.73
CA THR A 197 -4.02 -15.19 1.49
C THR A 197 -5.02 -14.08 1.85
N GLY A 198 -4.66 -12.81 1.60
CA GLY A 198 -5.45 -11.63 1.94
C GLY A 198 -6.79 -11.50 1.19
N VAL A 199 -7.66 -10.62 1.71
CA VAL A 199 -9.04 -10.38 1.24
C VAL A 199 -9.11 -9.98 -0.25
N SER A 200 -8.12 -9.27 -0.77
CA SER A 200 -8.07 -8.82 -2.16
C SER A 200 -8.04 -9.98 -3.18
N ASN A 201 -7.45 -11.11 -2.80
CA ASN A 201 -7.38 -12.28 -3.68
C ASN A 201 -8.68 -13.12 -3.67
N SER A 202 -9.41 -13.11 -2.56
CA SER A 202 -10.66 -13.89 -2.41
C SER A 202 -11.88 -13.28 -3.10
N LYS A 203 -11.84 -11.97 -3.44
CA LYS A 203 -12.97 -11.21 -4.01
C LYS A 203 -12.65 -10.61 -5.39
N ARG A 204 -12.08 -11.41 -6.28
CA ARG A 204 -11.56 -10.93 -7.58
C ARG A 204 -12.62 -10.23 -8.44
N SER A 205 -13.84 -10.79 -8.55
CA SER A 205 -14.90 -10.16 -9.34
C SER A 205 -15.36 -8.83 -8.75
N SER A 206 -15.45 -8.75 -7.42
CA SER A 206 -15.80 -7.50 -6.74
C SER A 206 -14.73 -6.42 -6.92
N GLY A 207 -13.44 -6.80 -6.89
CA GLY A 207 -12.32 -5.88 -7.17
C GLY A 207 -12.36 -5.35 -8.62
N LEU A 208 -12.63 -6.22 -9.61
CA LEU A 208 -12.78 -5.80 -11.01
C LEU A 208 -13.97 -4.85 -11.21
N TYR A 209 -15.09 -5.12 -10.54
CA TYR A 209 -16.24 -4.21 -10.57
C TYR A 209 -15.92 -2.85 -9.95
N ASP A 210 -15.22 -2.83 -8.81
CA ASP A 210 -14.82 -1.61 -8.15
C ASP A 210 -13.81 -0.81 -9.01
N ASN A 211 -12.89 -1.49 -9.72
CA ASN A 211 -12.00 -0.86 -10.71
C ASN A 211 -12.79 -0.21 -11.86
N ILE A 212 -13.88 -0.85 -12.34
CA ILE A 212 -14.75 -0.24 -13.36
C ILE A 212 -15.38 1.04 -12.83
N ARG A 213 -15.87 1.04 -11.59
CA ARG A 213 -16.43 2.24 -10.94
C ARG A 213 -15.38 3.36 -10.88
N VAL A 214 -14.16 3.04 -10.42
CA VAL A 214 -13.05 4.01 -10.39
C VAL A 214 -12.81 4.63 -11.76
N VAL A 215 -12.71 3.80 -12.81
CA VAL A 215 -12.53 4.29 -14.20
C VAL A 215 -13.70 5.19 -14.63
N CYS A 216 -14.95 4.82 -14.28
CA CYS A 216 -16.12 5.64 -14.60
C CYS A 216 -16.12 7.01 -13.91
N GLU A 217 -15.57 7.09 -12.72
CA GLU A 217 -15.52 8.32 -11.92
C GLU A 217 -14.34 9.23 -12.29
N THR A 218 -13.19 8.63 -12.66
CA THR A 218 -11.94 9.39 -12.79
C THR A 218 -11.54 9.69 -14.24
N ILE A 219 -12.06 8.94 -15.22
CA ILE A 219 -11.61 9.05 -16.61
C ILE A 219 -12.71 9.67 -17.48
N PRO A 220 -12.41 10.74 -18.24
CA PRO A 220 -13.39 11.37 -19.11
C PRO A 220 -13.73 10.50 -20.34
N VAL A 221 -14.95 10.69 -20.88
CA VAL A 221 -15.36 10.17 -22.19
C VAL A 221 -14.59 10.93 -23.28
N PRO A 222 -14.07 10.31 -24.38
CA PRO A 222 -14.34 8.92 -24.81
C PRO A 222 -13.38 7.86 -24.28
N GLN A 223 -12.29 8.24 -23.61
CA GLN A 223 -11.24 7.29 -23.16
C GLN A 223 -11.82 6.22 -22.21
N ARG A 224 -12.78 6.59 -21.38
CA ARG A 224 -13.49 5.70 -20.44
C ARG A 224 -14.02 4.45 -21.10
N ILE A 225 -14.60 4.56 -22.29
CA ILE A 225 -15.22 3.42 -23.02
C ILE A 225 -14.19 2.31 -23.24
N LYS A 226 -12.99 2.66 -23.71
CA LYS A 226 -11.90 1.70 -23.96
C LYS A 226 -11.48 0.98 -22.68
N PHE A 227 -11.34 1.70 -21.58
CA PHE A 227 -10.85 1.13 -20.32
C PHE A 227 -11.92 0.30 -19.61
N VAL A 228 -13.18 0.73 -19.65
CA VAL A 228 -14.31 -0.06 -19.14
C VAL A 228 -14.45 -1.36 -19.95
N ALA A 229 -14.41 -1.31 -21.28
CA ALA A 229 -14.48 -2.52 -22.11
C ALA A 229 -13.36 -3.51 -21.76
N ARG A 230 -12.13 -3.03 -21.52
CA ARG A 230 -10.99 -3.87 -21.13
C ARG A 230 -11.17 -4.54 -19.76
N LEU A 231 -11.77 -3.86 -18.78
CA LEU A 231 -12.04 -4.41 -17.46
C LEU A 231 -13.30 -5.30 -17.43
N ALA A 232 -14.29 -5.03 -18.28
CA ALA A 232 -15.53 -5.78 -18.34
C ALA A 232 -15.32 -7.24 -18.77
N VAL A 233 -14.42 -7.50 -19.71
CA VAL A 233 -14.14 -8.88 -20.18
C VAL A 233 -13.68 -9.78 -19.02
N PRO A 234 -12.59 -9.48 -18.27
CA PRO A 234 -12.19 -10.31 -17.14
C PRO A 234 -13.24 -10.34 -16.01
N TYR A 235 -14.01 -9.26 -15.81
CA TYR A 235 -15.10 -9.25 -14.83
C TYR A 235 -16.18 -10.28 -15.20
N ILE A 236 -16.67 -10.28 -16.43
CA ILE A 236 -17.68 -11.23 -16.91
C ILE A 236 -17.15 -12.67 -16.79
N MET A 237 -15.90 -12.90 -17.21
CA MET A 237 -15.26 -14.23 -17.09
C MET A 237 -15.17 -14.71 -15.64
N CYS A 238 -14.84 -13.83 -14.70
CA CYS A 238 -14.80 -14.16 -13.27
C CYS A 238 -16.20 -14.50 -12.74
N ARG A 239 -17.23 -13.75 -13.13
CA ARG A 239 -18.62 -14.01 -12.73
C ARG A 239 -19.12 -15.34 -13.25
N LEU A 240 -18.82 -15.68 -14.50
CA LEU A 240 -19.20 -16.98 -15.10
C LEU A 240 -18.49 -18.17 -14.44
N LYS A 241 -17.28 -17.96 -13.86
CA LYS A 241 -16.53 -19.01 -13.15
C LYS A 241 -16.83 -19.05 -11.66
N GLY A 242 -17.79 -18.26 -11.15
CA GLY A 242 -18.15 -18.21 -9.73
C GLY A 242 -17.06 -17.64 -8.81
N LYS A 243 -16.15 -16.83 -9.36
CA LYS A 243 -15.00 -16.24 -8.63
C LYS A 243 -15.18 -14.75 -8.37
#